data_dabf77820b982d77a5fa1bdc9ea59d65
#
_entry.id   dabf77820b982d77a5fa1bdc9ea59d65
#
_cell.length_a   1.000
_cell.length_b   1.000
_cell.length_c   1.000
_cell.angle_alpha   90.00
_cell.angle_beta   90.00
_cell.angle_gamma   90.00
#
_symmetry.space_group_name_H-M   'P 1'
#
loop_
_entity.id
_entity.type
_entity.pdbx_description
1 polymer ?
#
loop_
_entity_poly.entity_id
_entity_poly.type
_entity_poly.pdbx_seq_one_letter_code
_entity_poly.pdbx_strand_id
1 'polypeptide(L)'
;MTDKLPLTMLAQLDDVTVFQTAALQTADFEDTDFKNPGLEGADFKSTESETYNQKSQKMLQTEQASYGELNLGLHVADNPAQVLDNRMRLLAAINQQLATQQRASIKRLHWVNQVHGKQIHDVDVSPLSMRPVDADALISQQAELGLAIMTADCVPIVLYQPASGQIAAIHAGWQGLACGIIKTTAERFESAGQIIAWIGVSISQAHYEVGSQVRDKLLAGCIESNSLSTEHLDNFAALFSIPANSTDGSDKIKLDLTKLAAYQLETLGIRVSNDSDIDCSYADPRYYSYRRQTHLQQPATGRMALIVVRSLAI
;
A
#
# COMPACT_ATOMS: atom_id res chain seq x y z
N MET A 1 25.98 -12.71 9.80
CA MET A 1 25.20 -11.46 9.74
C MET A 1 23.76 -11.87 9.59
N THR A 2 22.88 -11.55 10.52
CA THR A 2 21.45 -11.84 10.37
C THR A 2 20.94 -10.82 9.35
N ASP A 3 20.54 -11.30 8.16
CA ASP A 3 19.89 -10.48 7.12
C ASP A 3 18.68 -9.76 7.75
N LYS A 4 18.83 -8.46 7.95
CA LYS A 4 17.76 -7.62 8.51
C LYS A 4 16.72 -7.43 7.40
N LEU A 5 15.50 -7.92 7.59
CA LEU A 5 14.44 -7.74 6.61
C LEU A 5 14.08 -6.24 6.43
N PRO A 6 13.64 -5.83 5.22
CA PRO A 6 13.17 -4.48 4.96
C PRO A 6 11.80 -4.25 5.63
N LEU A 7 11.82 -4.08 6.95
CA LEU A 7 10.67 -3.92 7.83
C LEU A 7 10.87 -2.71 8.73
N THR A 8 9.96 -1.75 8.67
CA THR A 8 9.96 -0.53 9.47
C THR A 8 8.75 -0.53 10.39
N MET A 9 8.95 -0.21 11.66
CA MET A 9 7.86 0.10 12.58
C MET A 9 7.42 1.54 12.36
N LEU A 10 6.17 1.75 11.96
CA LEU A 10 5.60 3.08 11.73
C LEU A 10 5.03 3.70 12.99
N ALA A 11 4.41 2.87 13.84
CA ALA A 11 3.76 3.33 15.05
C ALA A 11 3.65 2.23 16.09
N GLN A 12 3.57 2.64 17.35
CA GLN A 12 3.20 1.80 18.49
C GLN A 12 2.27 2.58 19.40
N LEU A 13 1.13 1.99 19.72
CA LEU A 13 0.13 2.57 20.61
C LEU A 13 -0.54 1.44 21.41
N ASP A 14 -0.52 1.54 22.73
CA ASP A 14 -1.08 0.53 23.64
C ASP A 14 -0.57 -0.88 23.31
N ASP A 15 -1.47 -1.82 22.98
CA ASP A 15 -1.17 -3.20 22.60
C ASP A 15 -1.02 -3.40 21.06
N VAL A 16 -1.01 -2.30 20.27
CA VAL A 16 -0.92 -2.34 18.81
C VAL A 16 0.42 -1.81 18.33
N THR A 17 0.99 -2.49 17.32
CA THR A 17 2.17 -2.05 16.57
C THR A 17 1.85 -2.10 15.08
N VAL A 18 2.25 -1.04 14.35
CA VAL A 18 2.06 -0.91 12.89
C VAL A 18 3.41 -1.04 12.21
N PHE A 19 3.48 -1.91 11.20
CA PHE A 19 4.67 -2.16 10.41
C PHE A 19 4.43 -1.93 8.92
N GLN A 20 5.43 -1.37 8.24
CA GLN A 20 5.51 -1.29 6.79
C GLN A 20 6.68 -2.12 6.29
N THR A 21 6.46 -2.96 5.26
CA THR A 21 7.56 -3.64 4.56
C THR A 21 7.97 -2.85 3.31
N ALA A 22 9.21 -3.06 2.87
CA ALA A 22 9.73 -2.55 1.62
C ALA A 22 10.23 -3.71 0.73
N ALA A 23 10.65 -3.40 -0.49
CA ALA A 23 11.22 -4.37 -1.43
C ALA A 23 12.70 -4.62 -1.17
N LEU A 24 13.41 -3.60 -0.67
CA LEU A 24 14.86 -3.58 -0.47
C LEU A 24 15.20 -2.90 0.86
N GLN A 25 16.35 -3.25 1.43
CA GLN A 25 16.89 -2.56 2.60
C GLN A 25 17.46 -1.19 2.24
N THR A 26 17.44 -0.26 3.19
CA THR A 26 18.00 1.09 3.02
C THR A 26 19.52 1.11 2.82
N ALA A 27 20.23 0.06 3.25
CA ALA A 27 21.69 -0.02 3.14
C ALA A 27 22.19 -0.31 1.71
N ASP A 28 21.30 -0.77 0.81
CA ASP A 28 21.66 -1.10 -0.58
C ASP A 28 21.59 0.10 -1.53
N PHE A 29 21.21 1.27 -1.01
CA PHE A 29 21.21 2.54 -1.72
C PHE A 29 22.38 3.42 -1.23
N GLU A 30 23.60 3.14 -1.67
CA GLU A 30 24.60 4.19 -1.78
C GLU A 30 24.17 5.13 -2.92
N ASP A 31 24.18 6.43 -2.66
CA ASP A 31 23.82 7.55 -3.56
C ASP A 31 24.23 7.33 -5.03
N THR A 32 23.52 6.50 -5.76
CA THR A 32 23.59 6.52 -7.21
C THR A 32 22.47 7.41 -7.70
N ASP A 33 22.84 8.62 -8.12
CA ASP A 33 22.03 9.61 -8.80
C ASP A 33 20.87 9.01 -9.64
N PHE A 34 19.73 8.80 -9.03
CA PHE A 34 18.47 8.60 -9.75
C PHE A 34 18.03 9.98 -10.28
N LYS A 35 18.74 10.49 -11.25
CA LYS A 35 18.23 11.59 -12.08
C LYS A 35 17.02 11.05 -12.82
N ASN A 36 15.87 11.58 -12.44
CA ASN A 36 14.63 11.49 -13.20
C ASN A 36 14.95 11.58 -14.70
N PRO A 37 14.57 10.63 -15.55
CA PRO A 37 14.63 10.85 -16.98
C PRO A 37 13.49 11.79 -17.37
N GLY A 38 13.64 13.07 -17.01
CA GLY A 38 12.84 14.16 -17.52
C GLY A 38 13.14 14.29 -19.01
N LEU A 39 12.08 14.37 -19.79
CA LEU A 39 12.06 14.74 -21.18
C LEU A 39 12.76 16.10 -21.37
N GLU A 40 14.04 16.08 -21.69
CA GLU A 40 14.71 17.20 -22.37
C GLU A 40 15.33 16.69 -23.68
N GLY A 41 15.16 17.50 -24.71
CA GLY A 41 15.32 17.21 -26.12
C GLY A 41 16.64 16.50 -26.50
N ALA A 42 16.49 15.50 -27.32
CA ALA A 42 17.57 14.77 -27.94
C ALA A 42 18.12 15.53 -29.13
N ASP A 43 19.35 16.04 -29.02
CA ASP A 43 20.19 16.33 -30.15
C ASP A 43 21.01 15.08 -30.53
N PHE A 44 20.77 14.62 -31.75
CA PHE A 44 21.33 13.40 -32.31
C PHE A 44 22.67 13.69 -33.00
N LYS A 45 23.79 13.18 -32.45
CA LYS A 45 24.99 12.92 -33.28
C LYS A 45 25.71 11.64 -32.84
N SER A 46 25.84 10.80 -33.81
CA SER A 46 26.36 9.44 -33.95
C SER A 46 27.69 9.04 -33.31
N THR A 47 27.71 7.84 -32.68
CA THR A 47 28.80 6.84 -32.84
C THR A 47 28.20 5.43 -32.69
N GLU A 48 28.18 4.64 -33.76
CA GLU A 48 27.32 3.46 -33.93
C GLU A 48 27.83 2.12 -33.38
N SER A 49 28.85 2.01 -32.58
CA SER A 49 29.35 0.70 -32.14
C SER A 49 29.34 0.41 -30.64
N GLU A 50 29.32 1.43 -29.78
CA GLU A 50 29.21 1.25 -28.33
C GLU A 50 27.75 1.23 -27.81
N THR A 51 26.83 1.77 -28.61
CA THR A 51 25.40 1.88 -28.30
C THR A 51 24.63 0.56 -28.38
N TYR A 52 25.10 -0.41 -29.17
CA TYR A 52 24.38 -1.69 -29.37
C TYR A 52 24.47 -2.58 -28.10
N ASN A 53 25.65 -2.65 -27.48
CA ASN A 53 25.83 -3.42 -26.23
C ASN A 53 25.15 -2.81 -25.02
N GLN A 54 25.14 -1.49 -24.90
CA GLN A 54 24.43 -0.80 -23.81
C GLN A 54 22.89 -0.84 -23.97
N LYS A 55 22.39 -0.72 -25.20
CA LYS A 55 20.96 -0.91 -25.49
C LYS A 55 20.50 -2.34 -25.24
N SER A 56 21.30 -3.33 -25.60
CA SER A 56 20.97 -4.75 -25.35
C SER A 56 21.03 -5.09 -23.88
N GLN A 57 21.98 -4.56 -23.10
CA GLN A 57 22.00 -4.71 -21.65
C GLN A 57 20.87 -3.95 -20.95
N LYS A 58 20.47 -2.78 -21.45
CA LYS A 58 19.34 -2.01 -20.92
C LYS A 58 17.99 -2.66 -21.27
N MET A 59 17.85 -3.30 -22.46
CA MET A 59 16.68 -4.10 -22.81
C MET A 59 16.59 -5.37 -21.95
N LEU A 60 17.70 -6.05 -21.68
CA LEU A 60 17.73 -7.22 -20.80
C LEU A 60 17.32 -6.89 -19.35
N GLN A 61 17.64 -5.69 -18.84
CA GLN A 61 17.23 -5.25 -17.51
C GLN A 61 15.73 -4.87 -17.43
N THR A 62 15.09 -4.47 -18.53
CA THR A 62 13.64 -4.14 -18.56
C THR A 62 12.75 -5.38 -18.72
N GLU A 63 13.27 -6.52 -19.16
CA GLU A 63 12.51 -7.76 -19.35
C GLU A 63 12.40 -8.62 -18.09
N GLN A 64 13.10 -8.28 -17.00
CA GLN A 64 13.05 -9.05 -15.75
C GLN A 64 11.98 -8.51 -14.79
N ALA A 65 11.27 -9.44 -14.15
CA ALA A 65 10.36 -9.11 -13.08
C ALA A 65 11.14 -8.59 -11.85
N SER A 66 10.62 -7.54 -11.19
CA SER A 66 11.21 -6.95 -10.00
C SER A 66 10.51 -7.47 -8.74
N TYR A 67 11.05 -8.55 -8.16
CA TYR A 67 10.52 -9.14 -6.93
C TYR A 67 11.25 -8.71 -5.66
N GLY A 68 12.39 -8.01 -5.78
CA GLY A 68 13.17 -7.54 -4.64
C GLY A 68 13.52 -8.65 -3.66
N GLU A 69 13.73 -8.28 -2.40
CA GLU A 69 14.13 -9.23 -1.34
C GLU A 69 12.94 -9.79 -0.55
N LEU A 70 11.79 -9.11 -0.56
CA LEU A 70 10.65 -9.43 0.29
C LEU A 70 9.31 -9.31 -0.46
N ASN A 71 9.18 -9.99 -1.61
CA ASN A 71 7.87 -10.13 -2.24
C ASN A 71 6.93 -10.98 -1.38
N LEU A 72 5.73 -10.45 -1.10
CA LEU A 72 4.69 -11.09 -0.27
C LEU A 72 3.47 -11.54 -1.09
N GLY A 73 3.44 -11.23 -2.40
CA GLY A 73 2.31 -11.50 -3.29
C GLY A 73 2.38 -12.85 -3.98
N LEU A 74 1.49 -13.78 -3.66
CA LEU A 74 1.36 -15.08 -4.35
C LEU A 74 0.77 -14.98 -5.76
N HIS A 75 0.14 -13.85 -6.10
CA HIS A 75 -0.60 -13.65 -7.36
C HIS A 75 0.22 -12.91 -8.44
N VAL A 76 1.50 -12.65 -8.21
CA VAL A 76 2.34 -11.85 -9.14
C VAL A 76 3.32 -12.68 -9.96
N ALA A 77 3.08 -13.98 -10.10
CA ALA A 77 3.88 -14.93 -10.87
C ALA A 77 5.35 -15.11 -10.39
N ASP A 78 5.63 -14.81 -9.14
CA ASP A 78 6.89 -15.18 -8.46
C ASP A 78 6.84 -16.65 -8.00
N ASN A 79 7.98 -17.20 -7.60
CA ASN A 79 8.08 -18.54 -7.02
C ASN A 79 7.24 -18.62 -5.72
N PRO A 80 6.15 -19.41 -5.68
CA PRO A 80 5.29 -19.48 -4.49
C PRO A 80 6.02 -19.95 -3.23
N ALA A 81 7.01 -20.84 -3.34
CA ALA A 81 7.78 -21.29 -2.19
C ALA A 81 8.61 -20.15 -1.58
N GLN A 82 9.20 -19.31 -2.43
CA GLN A 82 9.94 -18.13 -1.98
C GLN A 82 9.02 -17.11 -1.30
N VAL A 83 7.82 -16.87 -1.86
CA VAL A 83 6.83 -15.96 -1.27
C VAL A 83 6.36 -16.47 0.11
N LEU A 84 6.14 -17.78 0.25
CA LEU A 84 5.77 -18.36 1.54
C LEU A 84 6.91 -18.28 2.55
N ASP A 85 8.18 -18.51 2.13
CA ASP A 85 9.35 -18.31 2.98
C ASP A 85 9.46 -16.85 3.43
N ASN A 86 9.28 -15.88 2.52
CA ASN A 86 9.26 -14.47 2.84
C ASN A 86 8.20 -14.12 3.90
N ARG A 87 6.99 -14.68 3.80
CA ARG A 87 5.93 -14.50 4.82
C ARG A 87 6.31 -15.11 6.17
N MET A 88 6.98 -16.24 6.20
CA MET A 88 7.49 -16.86 7.45
C MET A 88 8.60 -16.02 8.07
N ARG A 89 9.56 -15.57 7.27
CA ARG A 89 10.64 -14.67 7.71
C ARG A 89 10.08 -13.35 8.25
N LEU A 90 9.06 -12.80 7.61
CA LEU A 90 8.37 -11.59 8.07
C LEU A 90 7.72 -11.79 9.45
N LEU A 91 6.99 -12.89 9.66
CA LEU A 91 6.41 -13.22 10.96
C LEU A 91 7.48 -13.35 12.05
N ALA A 92 8.60 -14.01 11.74
CA ALA A 92 9.73 -14.15 12.66
C ALA A 92 10.37 -12.79 13.01
N ALA A 93 10.55 -11.90 12.02
CA ALA A 93 11.10 -10.56 12.23
C ALA A 93 10.19 -9.67 13.07
N ILE A 94 8.87 -9.73 12.84
CA ILE A 94 7.86 -9.03 13.67
C ILE A 94 7.98 -9.53 15.12
N ASN A 95 7.99 -10.83 15.35
CA ASN A 95 8.11 -11.41 16.69
C ASN A 95 9.42 -11.05 17.38
N GLN A 96 10.52 -10.95 16.65
CA GLN A 96 11.78 -10.45 17.19
C GLN A 96 11.66 -8.98 17.63
N GLN A 97 10.99 -8.12 16.87
CA GLN A 97 10.76 -6.73 17.27
C GLN A 97 9.82 -6.63 18.48
N LEU A 98 8.74 -7.41 18.51
CA LEU A 98 7.82 -7.46 19.66
C LEU A 98 8.54 -7.90 20.95
N ALA A 99 9.43 -8.89 20.86
CA ALA A 99 10.24 -9.34 22.00
C ALA A 99 11.14 -8.23 22.57
N THR A 100 11.73 -7.38 21.71
CA THR A 100 12.50 -6.19 22.19
C THR A 100 11.66 -5.19 22.95
N GLN A 101 10.34 -5.19 22.73
CA GLN A 101 9.36 -4.33 23.39
C GLN A 101 8.66 -5.02 24.57
N GLN A 102 9.11 -6.20 25.00
CA GLN A 102 8.50 -7.01 26.05
C GLN A 102 7.02 -7.32 25.77
N ARG A 103 6.74 -7.72 24.51
CA ARG A 103 5.41 -8.07 24.04
C ARG A 103 5.34 -9.54 23.65
N ALA A 104 4.15 -10.11 23.80
CA ALA A 104 3.88 -11.50 23.42
C ALA A 104 4.05 -11.71 21.90
N SER A 105 4.56 -12.87 21.53
CA SER A 105 4.67 -13.23 20.10
C SER A 105 3.29 -13.45 19.48
N ILE A 106 3.12 -12.99 18.25
CA ILE A 106 1.93 -13.31 17.45
C ILE A 106 2.10 -14.69 16.78
N LYS A 107 1.00 -15.42 16.66
CA LYS A 107 1.00 -16.79 16.13
C LYS A 107 0.87 -16.81 14.61
N ARG A 108 0.25 -15.78 14.01
CA ARG A 108 -0.04 -15.73 12.58
C ARG A 108 -0.27 -14.31 12.08
N LEU A 109 -0.04 -14.15 10.76
CA LEU A 109 -0.49 -13.01 9.97
C LEU A 109 -1.65 -13.47 9.08
N HIS A 110 -2.76 -12.75 9.09
CA HIS A 110 -3.91 -13.01 8.23
C HIS A 110 -3.79 -12.22 6.94
N TRP A 111 -4.12 -12.88 5.83
CA TRP A 111 -4.03 -12.37 4.46
C TRP A 111 -5.33 -12.66 3.74
N VAL A 112 -5.71 -11.79 2.80
CA VAL A 112 -6.86 -11.97 1.93
C VAL A 112 -6.43 -11.96 0.47
N ASN A 113 -7.29 -12.46 -0.41
CA ASN A 113 -7.20 -12.25 -1.85
C ASN A 113 -7.88 -10.92 -2.17
N GLN A 114 -7.09 -9.87 -2.45
CA GLN A 114 -7.58 -8.51 -2.68
C GLN A 114 -8.17 -8.39 -4.09
N VAL A 115 -9.42 -7.97 -4.16
CA VAL A 115 -10.23 -7.92 -5.40
C VAL A 115 -10.66 -6.50 -5.79
N HIS A 116 -10.13 -5.46 -5.10
CA HIS A 116 -10.44 -4.05 -5.29
C HIS A 116 -11.92 -3.70 -5.05
N GLY A 117 -12.58 -4.43 -4.14
CA GLY A 117 -13.97 -4.23 -3.76
C GLY A 117 -14.14 -3.58 -2.39
N LYS A 118 -15.23 -3.96 -1.69
CA LYS A 118 -15.55 -3.52 -0.33
C LYS A 118 -15.86 -4.67 0.64
N GLN A 119 -15.50 -5.88 0.27
CA GLN A 119 -15.69 -7.05 1.12
C GLN A 119 -14.74 -7.00 2.32
N ILE A 120 -15.26 -7.37 3.49
CA ILE A 120 -14.53 -7.41 4.76
C ILE A 120 -14.48 -8.85 5.23
N HIS A 121 -13.29 -9.33 5.55
CA HIS A 121 -13.08 -10.61 6.19
C HIS A 121 -12.96 -10.42 7.71
N ASP A 122 -13.96 -10.93 8.44
CA ASP A 122 -13.92 -10.98 9.89
C ASP A 122 -13.19 -12.26 10.33
N VAL A 123 -11.98 -12.07 10.88
CA VAL A 123 -11.09 -13.16 11.25
C VAL A 123 -11.61 -13.95 12.45
N ASP A 124 -12.39 -13.30 13.31
CA ASP A 124 -12.82 -13.87 14.60
C ASP A 124 -13.96 -14.89 14.44
N VAL A 125 -14.80 -14.71 13.41
CA VAL A 125 -15.97 -15.56 13.17
C VAL A 125 -15.80 -16.48 11.94
N SER A 126 -14.76 -16.26 11.14
CA SER A 126 -14.53 -17.05 9.94
C SER A 126 -13.82 -18.36 10.26
N PRO A 127 -14.27 -19.49 9.70
CA PRO A 127 -13.57 -20.76 9.84
C PRO A 127 -12.18 -20.68 9.18
N LEU A 128 -11.21 -21.40 9.74
CA LEU A 128 -9.90 -21.54 9.12
C LEU A 128 -10.04 -22.12 7.71
N SER A 129 -9.53 -21.40 6.72
CA SER A 129 -9.53 -21.81 5.32
C SER A 129 -8.10 -21.99 4.81
N MET A 130 -7.90 -23.04 3.99
CA MET A 130 -6.63 -23.23 3.27
C MET A 130 -6.48 -22.27 2.09
N ARG A 131 -7.56 -21.60 1.66
CA ARG A 131 -7.54 -20.61 0.60
C ARG A 131 -7.85 -19.23 1.18
N PRO A 132 -7.12 -18.19 0.76
CA PRO A 132 -7.46 -16.82 1.13
C PRO A 132 -8.88 -16.48 0.69
N VAL A 133 -9.60 -15.74 1.53
CA VAL A 133 -10.95 -15.24 1.23
C VAL A 133 -10.82 -13.99 0.34
N ASP A 134 -11.74 -13.82 -0.60
CA ASP A 134 -11.84 -12.61 -1.41
C ASP A 134 -12.35 -11.46 -0.56
N ALA A 135 -11.47 -10.50 -0.25
CA ALA A 135 -11.80 -9.33 0.53
C ALA A 135 -10.74 -8.22 0.33
N ASP A 136 -11.11 -7.00 0.66
CA ASP A 136 -10.20 -5.84 0.62
C ASP A 136 -10.01 -5.21 2.01
N ALA A 137 -10.62 -5.79 3.04
CA ALA A 137 -10.35 -5.46 4.43
C ALA A 137 -10.39 -6.71 5.32
N LEU A 138 -9.62 -6.64 6.41
CA LEU A 138 -9.64 -7.60 7.52
C LEU A 138 -9.99 -6.88 8.80
N ILE A 139 -10.73 -7.55 9.70
CA ILE A 139 -10.97 -7.06 11.05
C ILE A 139 -10.81 -8.17 12.09
N SER A 140 -10.43 -7.80 13.32
CA SER A 140 -10.33 -8.71 14.48
C SER A 140 -10.32 -7.95 15.80
N GLN A 141 -10.82 -8.59 16.87
CA GLN A 141 -10.65 -8.18 18.27
C GLN A 141 -9.67 -9.08 19.04
N GLN A 142 -9.16 -10.14 18.41
CA GLN A 142 -8.23 -11.06 19.06
C GLN A 142 -6.86 -10.42 19.27
N ALA A 143 -6.23 -10.77 20.39
CA ALA A 143 -4.81 -10.49 20.61
C ALA A 143 -3.92 -11.60 20.01
N GLU A 144 -2.61 -11.35 19.97
CA GLU A 144 -1.59 -12.28 19.48
C GLU A 144 -1.76 -12.68 18.00
N LEU A 145 -2.28 -11.76 17.19
CA LEU A 145 -2.36 -11.90 15.74
C LEU A 145 -2.01 -10.60 15.00
N GLY A 146 -1.79 -10.70 13.71
CA GLY A 146 -1.62 -9.55 12.83
C GLY A 146 -2.51 -9.65 11.60
N LEU A 147 -2.93 -8.48 11.10
CA LEU A 147 -3.67 -8.31 9.84
C LEU A 147 -2.76 -7.62 8.83
N ALA A 148 -2.67 -8.14 7.62
CA ALA A 148 -1.76 -7.65 6.60
C ALA A 148 -2.49 -7.37 5.28
N ILE A 149 -2.25 -6.18 4.72
CA ILE A 149 -2.72 -5.76 3.40
C ILE A 149 -1.53 -5.53 2.48
N MET A 150 -1.58 -6.13 1.29
CA MET A 150 -0.53 -6.02 0.28
C MET A 150 -0.81 -4.86 -0.67
N THR A 151 0.25 -4.13 -1.03
CA THR A 151 0.18 -3.04 -2.01
C THR A 151 1.38 -3.00 -2.95
N ALA A 152 1.17 -2.33 -4.07
CA ALA A 152 2.17 -1.77 -4.96
C ALA A 152 1.46 -0.63 -5.70
N ASP A 153 1.29 0.49 -5.02
CA ASP A 153 0.67 1.78 -5.35
C ASP A 153 -0.66 2.10 -4.63
N CYS A 154 -1.60 1.13 -4.48
CA CYS A 154 -2.86 1.39 -3.78
C CYS A 154 -2.61 1.83 -2.33
N VAL A 155 -3.54 2.60 -1.75
CA VAL A 155 -3.44 3.13 -0.39
C VAL A 155 -3.76 2.03 0.64
N PRO A 156 -2.81 1.60 1.48
CA PRO A 156 -3.09 0.71 2.59
C PRO A 156 -3.39 1.53 3.85
N ILE A 157 -4.38 1.09 4.63
CA ILE A 157 -4.80 1.77 5.85
C ILE A 157 -4.94 0.73 6.96
N VAL A 158 -4.52 1.06 8.16
CA VAL A 158 -4.85 0.29 9.36
C VAL A 158 -5.65 1.15 10.32
N LEU A 159 -6.60 0.52 11.01
CA LEU A 159 -7.45 1.14 12.01
C LEU A 159 -7.25 0.43 13.36
N TYR A 160 -7.33 1.20 14.44
CA TYR A 160 -7.32 0.70 15.80
C TYR A 160 -8.29 1.48 16.67
N GLN A 161 -9.08 0.77 17.47
CA GLN A 161 -9.95 1.34 18.49
C GLN A 161 -9.49 0.88 19.87
N PRO A 162 -8.83 1.76 20.68
CA PRO A 162 -8.33 1.38 22.00
C PRO A 162 -9.40 0.86 22.96
N ALA A 163 -10.62 1.40 22.90
CA ALA A 163 -11.71 1.04 23.80
C ALA A 163 -12.14 -0.44 23.69
N SER A 164 -12.12 -1.01 22.47
CA SER A 164 -12.52 -2.40 22.21
C SER A 164 -11.33 -3.32 21.93
N GLY A 165 -10.14 -2.75 21.66
CA GLY A 165 -8.99 -3.47 21.16
C GLY A 165 -9.16 -3.96 19.72
N GLN A 166 -10.19 -3.48 19.01
CA GLN A 166 -10.45 -3.88 17.62
C GLN A 166 -9.43 -3.26 16.66
N ILE A 167 -8.95 -4.07 15.72
CA ILE A 167 -8.04 -3.66 14.66
C ILE A 167 -8.63 -3.99 13.30
N ALA A 168 -8.25 -3.21 12.28
CA ALA A 168 -8.55 -3.52 10.88
C ALA A 168 -7.35 -3.17 9.99
N ALA A 169 -7.27 -3.85 8.84
CA ALA A 169 -6.36 -3.52 7.76
C ALA A 169 -7.14 -3.45 6.45
N ILE A 170 -6.96 -2.38 5.67
CA ILE A 170 -7.79 -2.01 4.50
C ILE A 170 -6.90 -1.79 3.29
N HIS A 171 -7.25 -2.41 2.17
CA HIS A 171 -6.72 -2.12 0.85
C HIS A 171 -7.64 -1.13 0.14
N ALA A 172 -7.20 0.11 -0.03
CA ALA A 172 -7.98 1.18 -0.62
C ALA A 172 -7.37 1.65 -1.95
N GLY A 173 -7.52 0.85 -3.01
CA GLY A 173 -7.34 1.30 -4.38
C GLY A 173 -8.47 2.29 -4.78
N TRP A 174 -8.38 2.94 -5.96
CA TRP A 174 -9.39 3.91 -6.38
C TRP A 174 -10.82 3.33 -6.42
N GLN A 175 -10.98 2.05 -6.79
CA GLN A 175 -12.28 1.36 -6.79
C GLN A 175 -12.79 1.13 -5.37
N GLY A 176 -11.92 0.71 -4.45
CA GLY A 176 -12.24 0.55 -3.03
C GLY A 176 -12.67 1.87 -2.39
N LEU A 177 -11.94 2.97 -2.67
CA LEU A 177 -12.32 4.31 -2.21
C LEU A 177 -13.67 4.74 -2.78
N ALA A 178 -13.93 4.51 -4.07
CA ALA A 178 -15.19 4.81 -4.71
C ALA A 178 -16.38 4.06 -4.07
N CYS A 179 -16.21 2.77 -3.79
CA CYS A 179 -17.29 1.97 -3.21
C CYS A 179 -17.40 2.05 -1.67
N GLY A 180 -16.59 2.92 -1.03
CA GLY A 180 -16.68 3.24 0.40
C GLY A 180 -16.13 2.15 1.33
N ILE A 181 -15.03 1.48 0.94
CA ILE A 181 -14.39 0.42 1.76
C ILE A 181 -14.02 0.92 3.17
N ILE A 182 -13.53 2.17 3.30
CA ILE A 182 -13.16 2.76 4.58
C ILE A 182 -14.39 2.85 5.49
N LYS A 183 -15.50 3.44 4.96
CA LYS A 183 -16.75 3.58 5.70
C LYS A 183 -17.32 2.23 6.11
N THR A 184 -17.43 1.28 5.16
CA THR A 184 -17.96 -0.05 5.41
C THR A 184 -17.14 -0.79 6.47
N THR A 185 -15.80 -0.59 6.51
CA THR A 185 -14.95 -1.18 7.54
C THR A 185 -15.12 -0.47 8.89
N ALA A 186 -15.17 0.86 8.91
CA ALA A 186 -15.37 1.63 10.14
C ALA A 186 -16.71 1.33 10.82
N GLU A 187 -17.77 1.09 10.05
CA GLU A 187 -19.10 0.70 10.55
C GLU A 187 -19.11 -0.68 11.26
N ARG A 188 -18.03 -1.46 11.15
CA ARG A 188 -17.86 -2.74 11.88
C ARG A 188 -17.26 -2.55 13.27
N PHE A 189 -16.78 -1.36 13.58
CA PHE A 189 -16.26 -1.04 14.91
C PHE A 189 -17.41 -0.73 15.87
N GLU A 190 -17.19 -0.97 17.16
CA GLU A 190 -18.16 -0.59 18.17
C GLU A 190 -18.39 0.92 18.19
N SER A 191 -19.62 1.35 18.50
CA SER A 191 -20.00 2.76 18.47
C SER A 191 -19.33 3.62 19.54
N ALA A 192 -18.71 3.00 20.54
CA ALA A 192 -18.07 3.68 21.67
C ALA A 192 -16.55 3.71 21.53
N GLY A 193 -15.99 4.91 21.38
CA GLY A 193 -14.54 5.12 21.39
C GLY A 193 -13.98 5.66 20.08
N GLN A 194 -12.89 6.40 20.20
CA GLN A 194 -12.19 6.97 19.04
C GLN A 194 -11.47 5.87 18.26
N ILE A 195 -11.61 5.90 16.93
CA ILE A 195 -10.81 5.08 16.01
C ILE A 195 -9.59 5.91 15.58
N ILE A 196 -8.44 5.29 15.53
CA ILE A 196 -7.18 5.86 15.10
C ILE A 196 -6.75 5.14 13.83
N ALA A 197 -6.26 5.88 12.84
CA ALA A 197 -5.82 5.35 11.57
C ALA A 197 -4.35 5.67 11.29
N TRP A 198 -3.67 4.77 10.58
CA TRP A 198 -2.39 5.02 9.93
C TRP A 198 -2.49 4.63 8.45
N ILE A 199 -1.96 5.48 7.60
CA ILE A 199 -1.90 5.26 6.15
C ILE A 199 -0.45 4.88 5.81
N GLY A 200 -0.28 3.79 5.08
CA GLY A 200 1.05 3.32 4.66
C GLY A 200 1.47 3.84 3.29
N VAL A 201 2.62 3.37 2.84
CA VAL A 201 3.24 3.74 1.55
C VAL A 201 2.29 3.47 0.39
N SER A 202 2.10 4.48 -0.45
CA SER A 202 1.22 4.46 -1.63
C SER A 202 1.76 5.36 -2.74
N ILE A 203 1.15 5.33 -3.92
CA ILE A 203 1.54 6.23 -5.01
C ILE A 203 1.07 7.65 -4.73
N SER A 204 1.97 8.63 -4.84
CA SER A 204 1.63 10.05 -4.65
C SER A 204 0.87 10.64 -5.85
N GLN A 205 0.18 11.76 -5.64
CA GLN A 205 -0.49 12.53 -6.71
C GLN A 205 0.46 12.85 -7.88
N ALA A 206 1.71 13.18 -7.59
CA ALA A 206 2.70 13.53 -8.61
C ALA A 206 2.88 12.43 -9.67
N HIS A 207 2.66 11.17 -9.29
CA HIS A 207 2.93 9.99 -10.13
C HIS A 207 1.68 9.19 -10.51
N TYR A 208 0.50 9.51 -9.95
CA TYR A 208 -0.73 8.79 -10.25
C TYR A 208 -1.54 9.49 -11.35
N GLU A 209 -1.03 9.40 -12.59
CA GLU A 209 -1.68 9.91 -13.80
C GLU A 209 -2.71 8.91 -14.32
N VAL A 210 -3.93 9.41 -14.59
CA VAL A 210 -5.07 8.64 -15.11
C VAL A 210 -5.91 9.51 -16.04
N GLY A 211 -6.82 8.91 -16.83
CA GLY A 211 -7.81 9.66 -17.58
C GLY A 211 -8.86 10.30 -16.66
N SER A 212 -9.41 11.46 -17.04
CA SER A 212 -10.43 12.19 -16.26
C SER A 212 -11.64 11.36 -15.89
N GLN A 213 -12.02 10.37 -16.72
CA GLN A 213 -13.11 9.44 -16.44
C GLN A 213 -12.91 8.62 -15.15
N VAL A 214 -11.67 8.43 -14.67
CA VAL A 214 -11.43 7.77 -13.39
C VAL A 214 -11.85 8.67 -12.23
N ARG A 215 -11.56 9.99 -12.30
CA ARG A 215 -12.04 10.98 -11.34
C ARG A 215 -13.56 10.99 -11.29
N ASP A 216 -14.22 11.00 -12.44
CA ASP A 216 -15.69 11.10 -12.53
C ASP A 216 -16.36 9.86 -11.94
N LYS A 217 -15.80 8.66 -12.20
CA LYS A 217 -16.25 7.40 -11.56
C LYS A 217 -16.00 7.40 -10.06
N LEU A 218 -14.87 7.94 -9.62
CA LEU A 218 -14.50 8.02 -8.22
C LEU A 218 -15.46 8.96 -7.47
N LEU A 219 -15.76 10.14 -8.04
CA LEU A 219 -16.75 11.08 -7.49
C LEU A 219 -18.14 10.43 -7.41
N ALA A 220 -18.62 9.81 -8.51
CA ALA A 220 -19.92 9.15 -8.52
C ALA A 220 -20.02 8.07 -7.44
N GLY A 221 -18.98 7.26 -7.28
CA GLY A 221 -18.92 6.23 -6.25
C GLY A 221 -18.88 6.81 -4.82
N CYS A 222 -18.16 7.91 -4.58
CA CYS A 222 -18.17 8.59 -3.28
C CYS A 222 -19.55 9.18 -2.93
N ILE A 223 -20.29 9.66 -3.92
CA ILE A 223 -21.69 10.10 -3.74
C ILE A 223 -22.58 8.91 -3.37
N GLU A 224 -22.52 7.82 -4.14
CA GLU A 224 -23.34 6.62 -3.93
C GLU A 224 -23.05 5.97 -2.58
N SER A 225 -21.78 5.87 -2.19
CA SER A 225 -21.35 5.29 -0.91
C SER A 225 -21.54 6.23 0.28
N ASN A 226 -21.84 7.52 0.04
CA ASN A 226 -21.89 8.55 1.07
C ASN A 226 -20.63 8.54 1.96
N SER A 227 -19.46 8.52 1.31
CA SER A 227 -18.15 8.38 1.97
C SER A 227 -17.40 9.69 2.17
N LEU A 228 -17.95 10.82 1.71
CA LEU A 228 -17.43 12.17 1.87
C LEU A 228 -18.52 13.14 2.31
N SER A 229 -18.12 14.24 2.96
CA SER A 229 -19.02 15.35 3.26
C SER A 229 -19.49 16.06 1.96
N THR A 230 -20.64 16.73 2.01
CA THR A 230 -21.15 17.51 0.87
C THR A 230 -20.13 18.54 0.39
N GLU A 231 -19.46 19.24 1.31
CA GLU A 231 -18.43 20.23 1.00
C GLU A 231 -17.27 19.62 0.18
N HIS A 232 -16.82 18.41 0.55
CA HIS A 232 -15.77 17.72 -0.18
C HIS A 232 -16.23 17.22 -1.54
N LEU A 233 -17.49 16.80 -1.67
CA LEU A 233 -18.08 16.40 -2.95
C LEU A 233 -18.20 17.58 -3.92
N ASP A 234 -18.65 18.74 -3.45
CA ASP A 234 -18.81 19.97 -4.27
C ASP A 234 -17.45 20.47 -4.79
N ASN A 235 -16.38 20.27 -4.02
CA ASN A 235 -15.02 20.69 -4.35
C ASN A 235 -14.10 19.54 -4.84
N PHE A 236 -14.66 18.39 -5.18
CA PHE A 236 -13.91 17.14 -5.40
C PHE A 236 -12.73 17.29 -6.38
N ALA A 237 -12.98 17.89 -7.55
CA ALA A 237 -11.94 18.05 -8.56
C ALA A 237 -10.78 18.94 -8.07
N ALA A 238 -11.09 20.04 -7.40
CA ALA A 238 -10.08 20.97 -6.86
C ALA A 238 -9.29 20.38 -5.70
N LEU A 239 -9.91 19.52 -4.89
CA LEU A 239 -9.27 18.91 -3.73
C LEU A 239 -8.35 17.74 -4.11
N PHE A 240 -8.77 16.89 -5.05
CA PHE A 240 -8.15 15.59 -5.28
C PHE A 240 -7.54 15.40 -6.67
N SER A 241 -7.64 16.40 -7.57
CA SER A 241 -7.04 16.27 -8.89
C SER A 241 -6.32 17.55 -9.34
N ILE A 242 -5.28 17.37 -10.14
CA ILE A 242 -4.61 18.44 -10.88
C ILE A 242 -4.48 18.03 -12.34
N PRO A 243 -4.44 18.98 -13.30
CA PRO A 243 -4.17 18.66 -14.70
C PRO A 243 -2.82 17.94 -14.84
N ALA A 244 -2.74 16.92 -15.70
CA ALA A 244 -1.47 16.38 -16.14
C ALA A 244 -0.95 17.21 -17.30
N ASN A 245 0.36 17.47 -17.35
CA ASN A 245 1.00 18.14 -18.47
C ASN A 245 1.16 17.15 -19.64
N SER A 246 0.04 16.82 -20.32
CA SER A 246 0.10 15.94 -21.48
C SER A 246 0.30 16.76 -22.75
N THR A 247 1.37 16.46 -23.50
CA THR A 247 1.68 17.08 -24.79
C THR A 247 0.89 16.47 -25.95
N ASP A 248 0.20 15.35 -25.71
CA ASP A 248 -0.54 14.57 -26.71
C ASP A 248 -2.04 14.93 -26.82
N GLY A 249 -2.48 15.98 -26.11
CA GLY A 249 -3.90 16.41 -26.09
C GLY A 249 -4.82 15.43 -25.35
N SER A 250 -4.28 14.43 -24.63
CA SER A 250 -5.08 13.52 -23.83
C SER A 250 -5.64 14.21 -22.58
N ASP A 251 -6.91 13.90 -22.24
CA ASP A 251 -7.60 14.40 -21.05
C ASP A 251 -7.13 13.62 -19.80
N LYS A 252 -5.86 13.83 -19.45
CA LYS A 252 -5.22 13.20 -18.30
C LYS A 252 -5.13 14.14 -17.11
N ILE A 253 -5.26 13.56 -15.94
CA ILE A 253 -5.16 14.22 -14.64
C ILE A 253 -4.29 13.40 -13.71
N LYS A 254 -3.82 14.03 -12.64
CA LYS A 254 -3.15 13.34 -11.52
C LYS A 254 -4.07 13.37 -10.31
N LEU A 255 -4.40 12.19 -9.77
CA LEU A 255 -5.28 12.02 -8.61
C LEU A 255 -4.49 11.81 -7.32
N ASP A 256 -4.98 12.39 -6.23
CA ASP A 256 -4.45 12.19 -4.88
C ASP A 256 -5.35 11.22 -4.09
N LEU A 257 -5.05 9.92 -4.22
CA LEU A 257 -5.81 8.89 -3.51
C LEU A 257 -5.53 8.88 -2.01
N THR A 258 -4.31 9.23 -1.60
CA THR A 258 -3.92 9.29 -0.18
C THR A 258 -4.68 10.40 0.54
N LYS A 259 -4.73 11.59 -0.07
CA LYS A 259 -5.52 12.70 0.44
C LYS A 259 -7.01 12.37 0.48
N LEU A 260 -7.55 11.74 -0.58
CA LEU A 260 -8.95 11.30 -0.59
C LEU A 260 -9.25 10.32 0.56
N ALA A 261 -8.39 9.33 0.79
CA ALA A 261 -8.53 8.39 1.90
C ALA A 261 -8.54 9.11 3.26
N ALA A 262 -7.64 10.10 3.46
CA ALA A 262 -7.59 10.90 4.68
C ALA A 262 -8.89 11.68 4.90
N TYR A 263 -9.46 12.28 3.86
CA TYR A 263 -10.74 13.01 3.94
C TYR A 263 -11.94 12.08 4.19
N GLN A 264 -11.93 10.85 3.65
CA GLN A 264 -12.94 9.84 3.98
C GLN A 264 -12.87 9.43 5.46
N LEU A 265 -11.65 9.27 6.00
CA LEU A 265 -11.45 8.99 7.43
C LEU A 265 -11.94 10.17 8.29
N GLU A 266 -11.59 11.39 7.94
CA GLU A 266 -12.02 12.61 8.63
C GLU A 266 -13.54 12.76 8.65
N THR A 267 -14.21 12.49 7.52
CA THR A 267 -15.69 12.50 7.42
C THR A 267 -16.35 11.53 8.44
N LEU A 268 -15.66 10.46 8.80
CA LEU A 268 -16.09 9.48 9.81
C LEU A 268 -15.62 9.84 11.25
N GLY A 269 -14.95 10.98 11.44
CA GLY A 269 -14.37 11.37 12.72
C GLY A 269 -13.16 10.52 13.16
N ILE A 270 -12.54 9.81 12.21
CA ILE A 270 -11.37 8.96 12.46
C ILE A 270 -10.10 9.81 12.33
N ARG A 271 -9.27 9.80 13.39
CA ARG A 271 -8.00 10.53 13.41
C ARG A 271 -6.90 9.78 12.67
N VAL A 272 -6.31 10.38 11.65
CA VAL A 272 -5.04 9.90 11.05
C VAL A 272 -3.88 10.31 11.95
N SER A 273 -3.03 9.36 12.31
CA SER A 273 -1.95 9.51 13.31
C SER A 273 -0.58 9.12 12.74
N ASN A 274 -0.30 9.53 11.49
CA ASN A 274 1.02 9.38 10.91
C ASN A 274 1.98 10.43 11.52
N ASP A 275 3.16 10.01 11.96
CA ASP A 275 4.19 10.89 12.52
C ASP A 275 5.08 11.52 11.45
N SER A 276 5.03 11.03 10.22
CA SER A 276 5.82 11.50 9.08
C SER A 276 5.00 11.51 7.79
N ASP A 277 5.52 12.22 6.78
CA ASP A 277 4.97 12.15 5.43
C ASP A 277 4.99 10.72 4.88
N ILE A 278 4.01 10.41 4.05
CA ILE A 278 3.87 9.10 3.43
C ILE A 278 4.76 9.04 2.18
N ASP A 279 5.70 8.10 2.16
CA ASP A 279 6.57 7.85 1.03
C ASP A 279 5.78 7.48 -0.23
N CYS A 280 6.31 7.87 -1.40
CA CYS A 280 5.73 7.52 -2.69
C CYS A 280 6.30 6.20 -3.21
N SER A 281 5.46 5.19 -3.37
CA SER A 281 5.86 3.87 -3.90
C SER A 281 6.48 3.93 -5.29
N TYR A 282 6.06 4.89 -6.13
CA TYR A 282 6.61 5.07 -7.48
C TYR A 282 7.97 5.78 -7.48
N ALA A 283 8.10 6.85 -6.70
CA ALA A 283 9.32 7.67 -6.69
C ALA A 283 10.47 7.00 -5.97
N ASP A 284 10.18 6.26 -4.91
CA ASP A 284 11.19 5.61 -4.09
C ASP A 284 11.39 4.14 -4.53
N PRO A 285 12.58 3.79 -5.04
CA PRO A 285 12.87 2.44 -5.52
C PRO A 285 12.92 1.38 -4.41
N ARG A 286 12.97 1.77 -3.14
CA ARG A 286 12.85 0.84 -2.01
C ARG A 286 11.50 0.12 -1.97
N TYR A 287 10.47 0.66 -2.64
CA TYR A 287 9.12 0.11 -2.62
C TYR A 287 8.73 -0.50 -3.95
N TYR A 288 7.81 -1.48 -3.92
CA TYR A 288 7.19 -1.99 -5.13
C TYR A 288 6.17 -1.00 -5.69
N SER A 289 6.17 -0.84 -7.02
CA SER A 289 5.18 -0.01 -7.72
C SER A 289 4.74 -0.68 -9.03
N TYR A 290 3.45 -0.94 -9.13
CA TYR A 290 2.83 -1.45 -10.35
C TYR A 290 2.89 -0.41 -11.49
N ARG A 291 2.76 0.87 -11.17
CA ARG A 291 2.89 1.96 -12.14
C ARG A 291 4.31 2.02 -12.70
N ARG A 292 5.33 1.91 -11.85
CA ARG A 292 6.73 1.88 -12.28
C ARG A 292 7.01 0.64 -13.13
N GLN A 293 6.52 -0.53 -12.74
CA GLN A 293 6.59 -1.76 -13.53
C GLN A 293 6.03 -1.53 -14.95
N THR A 294 4.83 -0.94 -15.06
CA THR A 294 4.16 -0.66 -16.34
C THR A 294 4.97 0.31 -17.20
N HIS A 295 5.48 1.39 -16.62
CA HIS A 295 6.29 2.39 -17.33
C HIS A 295 7.62 1.81 -17.81
N LEU A 296 8.23 0.91 -17.02
CA LEU A 296 9.47 0.22 -17.39
C LEU A 296 9.24 -1.03 -18.25
N GLN A 297 7.98 -1.36 -18.57
CA GLN A 297 7.60 -2.54 -19.34
C GLN A 297 8.10 -3.86 -18.72
N GLN A 298 8.24 -3.91 -17.41
CA GLN A 298 8.62 -5.13 -16.68
C GLN A 298 7.45 -6.11 -16.64
N PRO A 299 7.67 -7.43 -16.75
CA PRO A 299 6.61 -8.43 -16.78
C PRO A 299 5.84 -8.53 -15.47
N ALA A 300 6.48 -8.28 -14.33
CA ALA A 300 5.86 -8.30 -13.02
C ALA A 300 6.66 -7.49 -11.98
N THR A 301 6.01 -7.17 -10.85
CA THR A 301 6.64 -6.62 -9.65
C THR A 301 6.07 -7.26 -8.40
N GLY A 302 6.84 -7.23 -7.30
CA GLY A 302 6.41 -7.78 -6.01
C GLY A 302 5.30 -6.97 -5.33
N ARG A 303 4.97 -7.39 -4.11
CA ARG A 303 4.02 -6.70 -3.22
C ARG A 303 4.67 -6.51 -1.85
N MET A 304 4.58 -5.28 -1.33
CA MET A 304 4.86 -4.93 0.06
C MET A 304 3.57 -5.01 0.89
N ALA A 305 3.68 -4.88 2.21
CA ALA A 305 2.51 -4.89 3.09
C ALA A 305 2.56 -3.81 4.16
N LEU A 306 1.38 -3.25 4.48
CA LEU A 306 1.10 -2.58 5.73
C LEU A 306 0.45 -3.60 6.68
N ILE A 307 0.92 -3.64 7.93
CA ILE A 307 0.56 -4.66 8.88
C ILE A 307 0.20 -3.99 10.21
N VAL A 308 -0.93 -4.37 10.78
CA VAL A 308 -1.27 -4.05 12.17
C VAL A 308 -1.20 -5.33 13.00
N VAL A 309 -0.51 -5.26 14.12
CA VAL A 309 -0.32 -6.37 15.05
C VAL A 309 -0.90 -5.97 16.39
N ARG A 310 -1.72 -6.83 16.99
CA ARG A 310 -2.15 -6.71 18.37
C ARG A 310 -1.43 -7.74 19.24
N SER A 311 -0.65 -7.25 20.21
CA SER A 311 0.21 -8.08 21.05
C SER A 311 0.23 -7.53 22.47
N LEU A 312 -0.15 -8.36 23.45
CA LEU A 312 -0.20 -7.98 24.85
C LEU A 312 1.21 -7.84 25.44
N ALA A 313 1.35 -7.05 26.50
CA ALA A 313 2.59 -7.00 27.30
C ALA A 313 2.81 -8.35 27.99
N ILE A 314 4.08 -8.74 28.16
CA ILE A 314 4.51 -9.95 28.89
C ILE A 314 4.79 -9.59 30.33
#